data_b7013a3e2e7d65e0ade0b55b6aacd8ec
#
_entry.id   b7013a3e2e7d65e0ade0b55b6aacd8ec
#
_cell.length_a   1.000
_cell.length_b   1.000
_cell.length_c   1.000
_cell.angle_alpha   90.00
_cell.angle_beta   90.00
_cell.angle_gamma   90.00
#
_symmetry.space_group_name_H-M   'P 1'
#
loop_
_entity.id
_entity.type
_entity.pdbx_description
1 polymer ?
#
loop_
_entity_poly.entity_id
_entity_poly.type
_entity_poly.pdbx_seq_one_letter_code
_entity_poly.pdbx_strand_id
1 'polypeptide(L)'
;MGGWVDLGMVRYISLLLFIGLLYCSDQQIFFINHLIEQNGEIVRPITSEPVNGDIYRYFGNGNMESKNVFIGTITTKGKNGNWIRWWDNGEKKSEGCYINSVKEGFWTDWTETGDKYSEILYKNGSIIRLKNCLLENCD
;
A
#
# COMPACT_ATOMS: atom_id res chain seq x y z
N MET A 1 -56.82 -22.20 -15.29
CA MET A 1 -56.27 -21.47 -14.14
C MET A 1 -54.81 -21.10 -14.49
N GLY A 2 -54.59 -19.92 -15.03
CA GLY A 2 -53.27 -19.42 -15.41
C GLY A 2 -52.69 -18.62 -14.26
N GLY A 3 -51.59 -19.13 -13.69
CA GLY A 3 -50.80 -18.38 -12.69
C GLY A 3 -50.03 -17.27 -13.35
N TRP A 4 -50.31 -16.03 -12.98
CA TRP A 4 -49.52 -14.85 -13.35
C TRP A 4 -48.21 -14.91 -12.55
N VAL A 5 -47.13 -15.21 -13.22
CA VAL A 5 -45.78 -14.99 -12.66
C VAL A 5 -45.53 -13.49 -12.69
N ASP A 6 -45.38 -12.90 -11.53
CA ASP A 6 -45.11 -11.48 -11.35
C ASP A 6 -43.77 -11.11 -11.98
N LEU A 7 -43.82 -10.53 -13.20
CA LEU A 7 -42.68 -10.04 -13.97
C LEU A 7 -41.91 -8.92 -13.24
N GLY A 8 -42.48 -8.37 -12.16
CA GLY A 8 -41.84 -7.34 -11.35
C GLY A 8 -40.63 -7.85 -10.52
N MET A 9 -40.76 -9.04 -9.96
CA MET A 9 -39.74 -9.62 -9.09
C MET A 9 -38.49 -10.05 -9.85
N VAL A 10 -38.63 -10.51 -11.09
CA VAL A 10 -37.50 -10.92 -11.95
C VAL A 10 -36.64 -9.70 -12.36
N ARG A 11 -37.28 -8.55 -12.55
CA ARG A 11 -36.56 -7.30 -12.88
C ARG A 11 -35.72 -6.77 -11.71
N TYR A 12 -36.23 -6.90 -10.49
CA TYR A 12 -35.48 -6.48 -9.27
C TYR A 12 -34.30 -7.39 -8.98
N ILE A 13 -34.43 -8.70 -9.17
CA ILE A 13 -33.33 -9.67 -8.97
C ILE A 13 -32.22 -9.44 -10.02
N SER A 14 -32.60 -9.17 -11.27
CA SER A 14 -31.65 -8.85 -12.33
C SER A 14 -30.89 -7.53 -12.04
N LEU A 15 -31.58 -6.51 -11.51
CA LEU A 15 -30.96 -5.22 -11.16
C LEU A 15 -30.00 -5.36 -9.97
N LEU A 16 -30.34 -6.18 -8.96
CA LEU A 16 -29.48 -6.45 -7.82
C LEU A 16 -28.23 -7.27 -8.19
N LEU A 17 -28.35 -8.20 -9.14
CA LEU A 17 -27.20 -8.93 -9.68
C LEU A 17 -26.28 -8.01 -10.51
N PHE A 18 -26.85 -7.04 -11.24
CA PHE A 18 -26.04 -6.06 -11.99
C PHE A 18 -25.35 -5.06 -11.05
N ILE A 19 -25.97 -4.64 -9.97
CA ILE A 19 -25.35 -3.77 -8.95
C ILE A 19 -24.26 -4.54 -8.20
N GLY A 20 -24.44 -5.83 -7.93
CA GLY A 20 -23.42 -6.67 -7.29
C GLY A 20 -22.16 -6.89 -8.14
N LEU A 21 -22.27 -6.83 -9.47
CA LEU A 21 -21.12 -6.94 -10.39
C LEU A 21 -20.38 -5.61 -10.60
N LEU A 22 -20.98 -4.47 -10.21
CA LEU A 22 -20.33 -3.14 -10.25
C LEU A 22 -19.54 -2.82 -8.99
N TYR A 23 -19.62 -3.65 -7.94
CA TYR A 23 -18.73 -3.61 -6.78
C TYR A 23 -17.48 -4.51 -6.97
N CYS A 24 -16.94 -4.55 -8.19
CA CYS A 24 -15.52 -4.81 -8.35
C CYS A 24 -14.82 -3.59 -7.76
N SER A 25 -14.23 -3.71 -6.59
CA SER A 25 -13.51 -2.64 -5.92
C SER A 25 -12.50 -2.08 -6.91
N ASP A 26 -12.78 -0.90 -7.49
CA ASP A 26 -11.78 -0.11 -8.19
C ASP A 26 -10.68 0.15 -7.17
N GLN A 27 -9.64 -0.67 -7.21
CA GLN A 27 -8.46 -0.48 -6.38
C GLN A 27 -7.81 0.81 -6.86
N GLN A 28 -8.01 1.88 -6.10
CA GLN A 28 -7.48 3.19 -6.47
C GLN A 28 -5.96 3.16 -6.37
N ILE A 29 -5.31 3.70 -7.40
CA ILE A 29 -3.86 3.83 -7.47
C ILE A 29 -3.50 5.30 -7.26
N PHE A 30 -2.54 5.55 -6.38
CA PHE A 30 -2.06 6.88 -6.05
C PHE A 30 -0.54 6.96 -6.20
N PHE A 31 -0.04 8.16 -6.52
CA PHE A 31 1.40 8.43 -6.57
C PHE A 31 1.80 9.27 -5.37
N ILE A 32 2.76 8.78 -4.57
CA ILE A 32 3.22 9.45 -3.34
C ILE A 32 3.73 10.87 -3.60
N ASN A 33 4.29 11.11 -4.78
CA ASN A 33 4.77 12.43 -5.20
C ASN A 33 3.65 13.49 -5.27
N HIS A 34 2.39 13.08 -5.34
CA HIS A 34 1.20 13.93 -5.40
C HIS A 34 0.37 13.92 -4.12
N LEU A 35 0.92 13.39 -3.04
CA LEU A 35 0.26 13.27 -1.74
C LEU A 35 1.06 14.02 -0.67
N ILE A 36 0.39 14.37 0.41
CA ILE A 36 1.02 14.96 1.59
C ILE A 36 0.67 14.15 2.84
N GLU A 37 1.54 14.22 3.85
CA GLU A 37 1.23 13.70 5.17
C GLU A 37 0.71 14.84 6.05
N GLN A 38 -0.49 14.69 6.59
CA GLN A 38 -1.14 15.64 7.48
C GLN A 38 -1.70 14.89 8.71
N ASN A 39 -1.29 15.30 9.90
CA ASN A 39 -1.70 14.66 11.16
C ASN A 39 -1.45 13.14 11.22
N GLY A 40 -0.41 12.66 10.55
CA GLY A 40 -0.08 11.22 10.48
C GLY A 40 -0.86 10.43 9.44
N GLU A 41 -1.72 11.08 8.67
CA GLU A 41 -2.47 10.48 7.55
C GLU A 41 -1.93 10.97 6.21
N ILE A 42 -1.97 10.10 5.20
CA ILE A 42 -1.64 10.47 3.82
C ILE A 42 -2.91 10.92 3.13
N VAL A 43 -2.92 12.17 2.68
CA VAL A 43 -4.10 12.86 2.14
C VAL A 43 -3.80 13.52 0.79
N ARG A 44 -4.86 13.84 0.05
CA ARG A 44 -4.78 14.67 -1.16
C ARG A 44 -4.55 16.13 -0.79
N PRO A 45 -3.59 16.85 -1.41
CA PRO A 45 -3.20 18.20 -0.99
C PRO A 45 -4.33 19.24 -1.05
N ILE A 46 -5.25 19.13 -2.01
CA ILE A 46 -6.29 20.13 -2.26
C ILE A 46 -7.53 19.87 -1.41
N THR A 47 -7.95 18.61 -1.28
CA THR A 47 -9.19 18.24 -0.60
C THR A 47 -9.00 17.83 0.84
N SER A 48 -7.76 17.52 1.24
CA SER A 48 -7.40 16.91 2.53
C SER A 48 -8.14 15.59 2.81
N GLU A 49 -8.65 14.95 1.74
CA GLU A 49 -9.33 13.66 1.86
C GLU A 49 -8.29 12.54 2.07
N PRO A 50 -8.55 11.62 3.01
CA PRO A 50 -7.72 10.44 3.20
C PRO A 50 -7.66 9.57 1.94
N VAL A 51 -6.51 8.96 1.73
CA VAL A 51 -6.26 8.04 0.62
C VAL A 51 -6.58 6.61 1.07
N ASN A 52 -7.22 5.85 0.19
CA ASN A 52 -7.49 4.42 0.40
C ASN A 52 -7.19 3.67 -0.91
N GLY A 53 -6.08 2.92 -0.93
CA GLY A 53 -5.62 2.20 -2.12
C GLY A 53 -4.12 1.97 -2.15
N ASP A 54 -3.63 1.56 -3.31
CA ASP A 54 -2.22 1.27 -3.52
C ASP A 54 -1.42 2.53 -3.86
N ILE A 55 -0.27 2.66 -3.22
CA ILE A 55 0.65 3.79 -3.35
C ILE A 55 1.85 3.37 -4.18
N TYR A 56 2.16 4.21 -5.17
CA TYR A 56 3.33 4.07 -6.03
C TYR A 56 4.22 5.30 -5.93
N ARG A 57 5.50 5.13 -6.20
CA ARG A 57 6.46 6.22 -6.42
C ARG A 57 6.86 6.25 -7.88
N TYR A 58 6.88 7.45 -8.45
CA TYR A 58 7.42 7.69 -9.77
C TYR A 58 8.88 8.12 -9.66
N PHE A 59 9.76 7.38 -10.31
CA PHE A 59 11.16 7.76 -10.54
C PHE A 59 11.30 8.21 -11.99
N GLY A 60 11.52 9.51 -12.20
CA GLY A 60 11.83 10.09 -13.50
C GLY A 60 13.19 10.74 -13.47
N ASN A 61 14.11 10.31 -14.32
CA ASN A 61 15.44 10.89 -14.46
C ASN A 61 15.59 11.82 -15.68
N GLY A 62 14.46 12.21 -16.29
CA GLY A 62 14.44 13.05 -17.51
C GLY A 62 14.83 12.29 -18.79
N ASN A 63 15.36 11.10 -18.71
CA ASN A 63 15.60 10.18 -19.81
C ASN A 63 14.46 9.17 -19.87
N MET A 64 14.10 8.64 -21.05
CA MET A 64 12.87 7.87 -21.33
C MET A 64 12.56 6.64 -20.45
N GLU A 65 13.32 6.35 -19.40
CA GLU A 65 13.08 5.27 -18.46
C GLU A 65 12.44 5.78 -17.17
N SER A 66 11.13 6.05 -17.23
CA SER A 66 10.33 6.31 -16.06
C SER A 66 9.80 4.98 -15.49
N LYS A 67 10.03 4.74 -14.21
CA LYS A 67 9.58 3.54 -13.52
C LYS A 67 8.62 3.88 -12.39
N ASN A 68 7.44 3.27 -12.39
CA ASN A 68 6.53 3.31 -11.27
C ASN A 68 6.83 2.11 -10.36
N VAL A 69 7.11 2.37 -9.09
CA VAL A 69 7.44 1.34 -8.10
C VAL A 69 6.39 1.34 -7.01
N PHE A 70 5.85 0.17 -6.71
CA PHE A 70 4.93 -0.03 -5.59
C PHE A 70 5.62 0.31 -4.27
N ILE A 71 4.92 1.04 -3.40
CA ILE A 71 5.39 1.41 -2.07
C ILE A 71 4.63 0.65 -0.99
N GLY A 72 3.31 0.54 -1.12
CA GLY A 72 2.48 -0.09 -0.12
C GLY A 72 1.00 0.24 -0.32
N THR A 73 0.17 -0.24 0.59
CA THR A 73 -1.27 -0.01 0.57
C THR A 73 -1.68 0.82 1.78
N ILE A 74 -2.56 1.80 1.57
CA ILE A 74 -3.24 2.58 2.61
C ILE A 74 -4.69 2.14 2.67
N THR A 75 -5.19 1.97 3.86
CA THR A 75 -6.60 1.72 4.16
C THR A 75 -7.16 2.83 5.03
N THR A 76 -8.46 2.80 5.31
CA THR A 76 -9.10 3.70 6.28
C THR A 76 -8.52 3.61 7.70
N LYS A 77 -7.69 2.58 7.98
CA LYS A 77 -6.97 2.41 9.26
C LYS A 77 -5.49 2.78 9.16
N GLY A 78 -5.05 3.39 8.03
CA GLY A 78 -3.69 3.79 7.75
C GLY A 78 -2.90 2.76 6.95
N LYS A 79 -1.56 2.80 7.05
CA LYS A 79 -0.66 1.90 6.33
C LYS A 79 -0.93 0.44 6.69
N ASN A 80 -1.03 -0.43 5.68
CA ASN A 80 -1.34 -1.84 5.90
C ASN A 80 -0.60 -2.74 4.90
N GLY A 81 -0.26 -3.97 5.32
CA GLY A 81 0.48 -4.90 4.49
C GLY A 81 1.95 -4.52 4.29
N ASN A 82 2.57 -5.04 3.25
CA ASN A 82 3.99 -4.80 2.95
C ASN A 82 4.20 -3.38 2.45
N TRP A 83 5.25 -2.74 2.99
CA TRP A 83 5.70 -1.41 2.60
C TRP A 83 7.16 -1.43 2.24
N ILE A 84 7.49 -0.76 1.10
CA ILE A 84 8.83 -0.64 0.57
C ILE A 84 9.18 0.83 0.46
N ARG A 85 10.37 1.20 0.96
CA ARG A 85 10.98 2.51 0.71
C ARG A 85 12.13 2.33 -0.25
N TRP A 86 12.36 3.35 -1.05
CA TRP A 86 13.39 3.37 -2.07
C TRP A 86 14.31 4.56 -1.89
N TRP A 87 15.59 4.38 -2.17
CA TRP A 87 16.53 5.47 -2.33
C TRP A 87 16.24 6.23 -3.62
N ASP A 88 16.81 7.44 -3.77
CA ASP A 88 16.60 8.25 -4.98
C ASP A 88 17.29 7.66 -6.21
N ASN A 89 18.31 6.83 -6.02
CA ASN A 89 18.95 6.06 -7.09
C ASN A 89 18.13 4.85 -7.57
N GLY A 90 16.96 4.56 -6.94
CA GLY A 90 16.09 3.44 -7.29
C GLY A 90 16.40 2.12 -6.58
N GLU A 91 17.42 2.06 -5.73
CA GLU A 91 17.71 0.91 -4.87
C GLU A 91 16.76 0.84 -3.68
N LYS A 92 16.50 -0.36 -3.18
CA LYS A 92 15.63 -0.56 -2.02
C LYS A 92 16.29 0.01 -0.77
N LYS A 93 15.54 0.81 0.01
CA LYS A 93 16.00 1.42 1.26
C LYS A 93 15.51 0.64 2.48
N SER A 94 14.23 0.27 2.51
CA SER A 94 13.68 -0.54 3.60
C SER A 94 12.43 -1.27 3.15
N GLU A 95 12.14 -2.40 3.79
CA GLU A 95 10.95 -3.21 3.55
C GLU A 95 10.46 -3.83 4.85
N GLY A 96 9.14 -3.88 5.02
CA GLY A 96 8.52 -4.53 6.16
C GLY A 96 7.01 -4.41 6.13
N CYS A 97 6.35 -4.93 7.16
CA CYS A 97 4.91 -4.95 7.24
C CYS A 97 4.38 -3.91 8.24
N TYR A 98 3.27 -3.26 7.86
CA TYR A 98 2.44 -2.47 8.75
C TYR A 98 1.09 -3.15 8.99
N ILE A 99 0.59 -3.04 10.21
CA ILE A 99 -0.79 -3.34 10.58
C ILE A 99 -1.36 -2.07 11.20
N ASN A 100 -2.31 -1.43 10.52
CA ASN A 100 -2.95 -0.18 10.97
C ASN A 100 -1.91 0.91 11.34
N SER A 101 -0.94 1.18 10.48
CA SER A 101 0.19 2.10 10.66
C SER A 101 1.20 1.72 11.75
N VAL A 102 1.07 0.56 12.38
CA VAL A 102 2.03 0.04 13.37
C VAL A 102 2.96 -0.96 12.71
N LYS A 103 4.28 -0.83 12.91
CA LYS A 103 5.26 -1.79 12.39
C LYS A 103 5.09 -3.15 13.06
N GLU A 104 5.10 -4.22 12.24
CA GLU A 104 4.96 -5.60 12.69
C GLU A 104 5.88 -6.51 11.90
N GLY A 105 6.43 -7.56 12.57
CA GLY A 105 7.29 -8.55 11.94
C GLY A 105 8.68 -8.02 11.59
N PHE A 106 9.33 -8.68 10.64
CA PHE A 106 10.68 -8.31 10.22
C PHE A 106 10.67 -7.09 9.33
N TRP A 107 11.62 -6.19 9.60
CA TRP A 107 11.97 -5.04 8.79
C TRP A 107 13.43 -5.15 8.40
N THR A 108 13.72 -4.97 7.13
CA THR A 108 15.07 -5.00 6.58
C THR A 108 15.39 -3.64 5.99
N ASP A 109 16.57 -3.12 6.31
CA ASP A 109 17.10 -1.89 5.73
C ASP A 109 18.35 -2.19 4.89
N TRP A 110 18.54 -1.42 3.82
CA TRP A 110 19.67 -1.52 2.89
C TRP A 110 20.36 -0.17 2.73
N THR A 111 21.65 -0.22 2.41
CA THR A 111 22.44 0.94 2.01
C THR A 111 22.03 1.43 0.61
N GLU A 112 22.51 2.59 0.19
CA GLU A 112 22.35 3.09 -1.18
C GLU A 112 23.08 2.24 -2.23
N THR A 113 24.03 1.39 -1.81
CA THR A 113 24.75 0.43 -2.66
C THR A 113 24.04 -0.92 -2.77
N GLY A 114 22.91 -1.10 -2.05
CA GLY A 114 22.10 -2.33 -2.08
C GLY A 114 22.54 -3.38 -1.07
N ASP A 115 23.55 -3.10 -0.23
CA ASP A 115 23.99 -4.01 0.82
C ASP A 115 23.01 -4.00 1.99
N LYS A 116 22.71 -5.18 2.56
CA LYS A 116 21.85 -5.28 3.72
C LYS A 116 22.52 -4.60 4.92
N TYR A 117 21.82 -3.62 5.51
CA TYR A 117 22.32 -2.82 6.62
C TYR A 117 21.85 -3.35 7.98
N SER A 118 20.53 -3.63 8.11
CA SER A 118 19.98 -4.12 9.36
C SER A 118 18.76 -5.01 9.17
N GLU A 119 18.51 -5.89 10.13
CA GLU A 119 17.25 -6.61 10.31
C GLU A 119 16.68 -6.32 11.69
N ILE A 120 15.42 -5.85 11.71
CA ILE A 120 14.74 -5.44 12.95
C ILE A 120 13.43 -6.21 13.06
N LEU A 121 13.24 -6.90 14.19
CA LEU A 121 11.97 -7.53 14.51
C LEU A 121 11.12 -6.59 15.36
N TYR A 122 9.96 -6.23 14.83
CA TYR A 122 8.94 -5.44 15.53
C TYR A 122 7.79 -6.32 16.00
N LYS A 123 7.21 -5.96 17.14
CA LYS A 123 5.93 -6.47 17.63
C LYS A 123 5.15 -5.32 18.23
N ASN A 124 3.96 -5.07 17.69
CA ASN A 124 3.11 -3.93 18.07
C ASN A 124 3.89 -2.60 18.10
N GLY A 125 4.73 -2.34 17.10
CA GLY A 125 5.55 -1.14 16.97
C GLY A 125 6.80 -1.08 17.82
N SER A 126 6.98 -2.02 18.76
CA SER A 126 8.16 -2.08 19.63
C SER A 126 9.24 -2.98 19.02
N ILE A 127 10.50 -2.56 19.13
CA ILE A 127 11.64 -3.38 18.69
C ILE A 127 11.85 -4.54 19.67
N ILE A 128 11.76 -5.77 19.15
CA ILE A 128 12.04 -7.00 19.92
C ILE A 128 13.48 -7.44 19.71
N ARG A 129 14.00 -7.28 18.51
CA ARG A 129 15.37 -7.65 18.14
C ARG A 129 15.89 -6.72 17.05
N LEU A 130 17.16 -6.35 17.15
CA LEU A 130 17.89 -5.63 16.11
C LEU A 130 19.17 -6.40 15.82
N LYS A 131 19.46 -6.62 14.54
CA LYS A 131 20.69 -7.22 14.05
C LYS A 131 21.34 -6.23 13.06
N ASN A 132 22.63 -5.97 13.26
CA ASN A 132 23.40 -5.11 12.36
C ASN A 132 24.13 -5.99 11.34
N CYS A 133 23.69 -5.97 10.10
CA CYS A 133 24.20 -6.84 9.04
C CYS A 133 25.57 -6.45 8.50
N LEU A 134 26.05 -5.24 8.81
CA LEU A 134 27.44 -4.82 8.50
C LEU A 134 28.47 -5.45 9.46
N LEU A 135 28.04 -5.88 10.64
CA LEU A 135 28.90 -6.46 11.68
C LEU A 135 28.67 -7.96 11.86
N GLU A 136 27.49 -8.44 11.47
CA GLU A 136 27.04 -9.81 11.64
C GLU A 136 26.50 -10.35 10.31
N ASN A 137 26.62 -11.65 10.07
CA ASN A 137 26.03 -12.26 8.88
C ASN A 137 24.50 -12.27 8.99
N CYS A 138 23.81 -11.72 7.95
CA CYS A 138 22.33 -11.66 7.83
C CYS A 138 21.81 -12.55 6.69
N ASP A 139 22.52 -13.63 6.37
CA ASP A 139 22.08 -14.61 5.39
C ASP A 139 21.03 -15.58 5.97
#